data_4222b6a784294c91b354f81899fe7012
#
_entry.id   4222b6a784294c91b354f81899fe7012
#
_cell.length_a   1.000
_cell.length_b   1.000
_cell.length_c   1.000
_cell.angle_alpha   90.00
_cell.angle_beta   90.00
_cell.angle_gamma   90.00
#
_symmetry.space_group_name_H-M   'P 1'
#
loop_
_entity.id
_entity.type
_entity.pdbx_description
1 polymer ?
#
loop_
_entity_poly.entity_id
_entity_poly.type
_entity_poly.pdbx_seq_one_letter_code
_entity_poly.pdbx_strand_id
1 'polypeptide(L)'
;MEGQPLPEIRMGYARALLDAQRYAEALQQLQVITQQRPEFAEAWLVQGTLLAQDNQLAPAEAALKRYVELAQKQPQEEHSRGLAQAFLALSQIAEKRKDYAMANAWLDRIDNAGDLMAAQNRRASILAQQGKLDEARKLIRSLPERNPAEARAKLTAEVNLLREARQYKPAFELLGAALAKSPNDTDLMYDQAMLAEKMGNLPEMERLLRQVIAARPDFHHAYNALGYSLAERGQRLPEARQLIQKALEFAPGDPFISDSLAWVEFRMGNKAEAARILEEAYKKRPDAEIAAHLGEVLWSLGQADRAKVVWREGLLLNNDNETLQETLKRLKVKP
;
A
#
# COMPACT_ATOMS: atom_id res chain seq x y z
N MET A 1 20.58 -38.47 15.40
CA MET A 1 20.23 -37.39 14.45
C MET A 1 18.75 -37.22 14.55
N GLU A 2 18.29 -36.35 15.42
CA GLU A 2 16.88 -35.99 15.50
C GLU A 2 16.51 -35.29 14.19
N GLY A 3 15.48 -35.79 13.51
CA GLY A 3 15.15 -35.42 12.16
C GLY A 3 14.78 -33.96 12.04
N GLN A 4 15.51 -33.19 11.23
CA GLN A 4 15.09 -31.88 10.83
C GLN A 4 13.72 -31.99 10.12
N PRO A 5 12.78 -31.07 10.38
CA PRO A 5 11.47 -31.12 9.79
C PRO A 5 11.57 -31.11 8.25
N LEU A 6 10.75 -31.93 7.60
CA LEU A 6 10.66 -31.99 6.13
C LEU A 6 10.44 -30.59 5.55
N PRO A 7 11.01 -30.27 4.38
CA PRO A 7 10.86 -28.96 3.75
C PRO A 7 9.39 -28.53 3.58
N GLU A 8 8.52 -29.48 3.31
CA GLU A 8 7.07 -29.25 3.15
C GLU A 8 6.42 -28.79 4.46
N ILE A 9 6.80 -29.38 5.59
CA ILE A 9 6.33 -28.98 6.93
C ILE A 9 6.86 -27.58 7.27
N ARG A 10 8.15 -27.33 6.98
CA ARG A 10 8.76 -26.02 7.21
C ARG A 10 8.14 -24.94 6.31
N MET A 11 7.77 -25.30 5.09
CA MET A 11 7.03 -24.40 4.17
C MET A 11 5.64 -24.07 4.71
N GLY A 12 4.91 -25.07 5.23
CA GLY A 12 3.64 -24.87 5.92
C GLY A 12 3.77 -23.91 7.11
N TYR A 13 4.84 -24.06 7.89
CA TYR A 13 5.12 -23.16 9.01
C TYR A 13 5.46 -21.73 8.54
N ALA A 14 6.25 -21.59 7.48
CA ALA A 14 6.56 -20.28 6.87
C ALA A 14 5.28 -19.58 6.39
N ARG A 15 4.34 -20.30 5.76
CA ARG A 15 3.03 -19.75 5.37
C ARG A 15 2.20 -19.28 6.57
N ALA A 16 2.14 -20.07 7.64
CA ALA A 16 1.44 -19.68 8.86
C ALA A 16 2.05 -18.41 9.49
N LEU A 17 3.38 -18.26 9.42
CA LEU A 17 4.06 -17.04 9.86
C LEU A 17 3.72 -15.83 8.97
N LEU A 18 3.60 -16.02 7.66
CA LEU A 18 3.16 -14.97 6.74
C LEU A 18 1.72 -14.53 7.03
N ASP A 19 0.81 -15.48 7.25
CA ASP A 19 -0.58 -15.20 7.62
C ASP A 19 -0.66 -14.43 8.96
N ALA A 20 0.25 -14.74 9.89
CA ALA A 20 0.40 -14.03 11.15
C ALA A 20 1.20 -12.71 11.03
N GLN A 21 1.60 -12.31 9.81
CA GLN A 21 2.41 -11.11 9.52
C GLN A 21 3.80 -11.11 10.21
N ARG A 22 4.31 -12.28 10.56
CA ARG A 22 5.65 -12.48 11.17
C ARG A 22 6.71 -12.66 10.08
N TYR A 23 6.89 -11.62 9.26
CA TYR A 23 7.66 -11.69 8.01
C TYR A 23 9.14 -12.05 8.20
N ALA A 24 9.79 -11.50 9.24
CA ALA A 24 11.20 -11.80 9.51
C ALA A 24 11.43 -13.29 9.84
N GLU A 25 10.54 -13.87 10.63
CA GLU A 25 10.61 -15.28 10.99
C GLU A 25 10.25 -16.18 9.81
N ALA A 26 9.27 -15.79 9.00
CA ALA A 26 8.96 -16.50 7.76
C ALA A 26 10.18 -16.52 6.83
N LEU A 27 10.86 -15.39 6.65
CA LEU A 27 12.07 -15.29 5.83
C LEU A 27 13.18 -16.22 6.32
N GLN A 28 13.40 -16.32 7.64
CA GLN A 28 14.37 -17.27 8.20
C GLN A 28 14.04 -18.72 7.86
N GLN A 29 12.76 -19.11 7.95
CA GLN A 29 12.35 -20.48 7.58
C GLN A 29 12.57 -20.75 6.09
N LEU A 30 12.23 -19.79 5.22
CA LEU A 30 12.43 -19.90 3.78
C LEU A 30 13.92 -20.02 3.42
N GLN A 31 14.80 -19.25 4.08
CA GLN A 31 16.25 -19.35 3.89
C GLN A 31 16.80 -20.73 4.27
N VAL A 32 16.30 -21.32 5.35
CA VAL A 32 16.69 -22.69 5.72
C VAL A 32 16.27 -23.69 4.64
N ILE A 33 15.05 -23.57 4.10
CA ILE A 33 14.57 -24.45 3.03
C ILE A 33 15.47 -24.32 1.79
N THR A 34 15.72 -23.10 1.33
CA THR A 34 16.49 -22.84 0.09
C THR A 34 17.96 -23.25 0.21
N GLN A 35 18.52 -23.25 1.42
CA GLN A 35 19.87 -23.75 1.69
C GLN A 35 19.94 -25.28 1.72
N GLN A 36 18.96 -25.94 2.33
CA GLN A 36 18.93 -27.41 2.48
C GLN A 36 18.41 -28.13 1.25
N ARG A 37 17.47 -27.53 0.56
CA ARG A 37 16.78 -28.06 -0.62
C ARG A 37 16.72 -27.00 -1.72
N PRO A 38 17.85 -26.70 -2.38
CA PRO A 38 17.94 -25.64 -3.41
C PRO A 38 17.07 -25.89 -4.63
N GLU A 39 16.55 -27.10 -4.79
CA GLU A 39 15.57 -27.47 -5.85
C GLU A 39 14.12 -27.18 -5.47
N PHE A 40 13.82 -26.79 -4.23
CA PHE A 40 12.46 -26.52 -3.77
C PHE A 40 11.98 -25.15 -4.29
N ALA A 41 11.43 -25.13 -5.51
CA ALA A 41 11.15 -23.93 -6.27
C ALA A 41 10.23 -22.94 -5.52
N GLU A 42 9.17 -23.42 -4.88
CA GLU A 42 8.19 -22.58 -4.19
C GLU A 42 8.84 -21.70 -3.10
N ALA A 43 9.81 -22.23 -2.36
CA ALA A 43 10.49 -21.46 -1.32
C ALA A 43 11.26 -20.27 -1.92
N TRP A 44 11.84 -20.41 -3.10
CA TRP A 44 12.52 -19.32 -3.80
C TRP A 44 11.55 -18.24 -4.25
N LEU A 45 10.35 -18.60 -4.75
CA LEU A 45 9.33 -17.63 -5.13
C LEU A 45 8.87 -16.79 -3.95
N VAL A 46 8.50 -17.47 -2.85
CA VAL A 46 8.01 -16.79 -1.65
C VAL A 46 9.10 -15.96 -1.00
N GLN A 47 10.33 -16.49 -0.89
CA GLN A 47 11.48 -15.75 -0.39
C GLN A 47 11.77 -14.50 -1.22
N GLY A 48 11.81 -14.63 -2.53
CA GLY A 48 12.06 -13.53 -3.45
C GLY A 48 11.00 -12.44 -3.39
N THR A 49 9.73 -12.83 -3.31
CA THR A 49 8.61 -11.89 -3.16
C THR A 49 8.70 -11.13 -1.84
N LEU A 50 8.99 -11.82 -0.75
CA LEU A 50 9.11 -11.22 0.58
C LEU A 50 10.30 -10.24 0.66
N LEU A 51 11.45 -10.62 0.10
CA LEU A 51 12.63 -9.75 0.02
C LEU A 51 12.36 -8.50 -0.84
N ALA A 52 11.58 -8.63 -1.93
CA ALA A 52 11.21 -7.49 -2.77
C ALA A 52 10.28 -6.51 -2.03
N GLN A 53 9.35 -7.03 -1.21
CA GLN A 53 8.49 -6.21 -0.35
C GLN A 53 9.30 -5.45 0.71
N ASP A 54 10.32 -6.10 1.27
CA ASP A 54 11.27 -5.50 2.23
C ASP A 54 12.34 -4.60 1.55
N ASN A 55 12.16 -4.31 0.28
CA ASN A 55 13.08 -3.50 -0.54
C ASN A 55 14.53 -4.02 -0.64
N GLN A 56 14.75 -5.30 -0.34
CA GLN A 56 16.02 -5.98 -0.53
C GLN A 56 16.17 -6.46 -1.98
N LEU A 57 16.38 -5.52 -2.91
CA LEU A 57 16.22 -5.77 -4.34
C LEU A 57 17.20 -6.80 -4.91
N ALA A 58 18.47 -6.78 -4.51
CA ALA A 58 19.48 -7.70 -5.06
C ALA A 58 19.24 -9.16 -4.63
N PRO A 59 19.04 -9.48 -3.34
CA PRO A 59 18.72 -10.85 -2.96
C PRO A 59 17.34 -11.30 -3.44
N ALA A 60 16.36 -10.38 -3.54
CA ALA A 60 15.06 -10.68 -4.13
C ALA A 60 15.18 -11.12 -5.60
N GLU A 61 15.93 -10.36 -6.40
CA GLU A 61 16.19 -10.70 -7.80
C GLU A 61 16.86 -12.06 -7.96
N ALA A 62 17.87 -12.34 -7.15
CA ALA A 62 18.57 -13.63 -7.19
C ALA A 62 17.63 -14.80 -6.87
N ALA A 63 16.79 -14.68 -5.84
CA ALA A 63 15.82 -15.69 -5.46
C ALA A 63 14.74 -15.91 -6.55
N LEU A 64 14.20 -14.84 -7.11
CA LEU A 64 13.19 -14.92 -8.17
C LEU A 64 13.75 -15.51 -9.47
N LYS A 65 14.98 -15.16 -9.86
CA LYS A 65 15.66 -15.77 -11.01
C LYS A 65 15.89 -17.28 -10.79
N ARG A 66 16.28 -17.66 -9.57
CA ARG A 66 16.43 -19.08 -9.22
C ARG A 66 15.11 -19.83 -9.33
N TYR A 67 14.02 -19.23 -8.86
CA TYR A 67 12.67 -19.80 -9.06
C TYR A 67 12.37 -20.01 -10.56
N VAL A 68 12.59 -19.00 -11.38
CA VAL A 68 12.34 -19.07 -12.84
C VAL A 68 13.12 -20.21 -13.48
N GLU A 69 14.42 -20.37 -13.15
CA GLU A 69 15.25 -21.48 -13.63
C GLU A 69 14.70 -22.86 -13.27
N LEU A 70 14.21 -23.00 -12.03
CA LEU A 70 13.65 -24.27 -11.55
C LEU A 70 12.29 -24.56 -12.18
N ALA A 71 11.42 -23.57 -12.25
CA ALA A 71 10.07 -23.70 -12.78
C ALA A 71 10.07 -24.04 -14.28
N GLN A 72 11.03 -23.49 -15.05
CA GLN A 72 11.15 -23.77 -16.49
C GLN A 72 11.60 -25.21 -16.82
N LYS A 73 12.14 -25.93 -15.84
CA LYS A 73 12.54 -27.35 -15.99
C LYS A 73 11.38 -28.33 -15.74
N GLN A 74 10.23 -27.83 -15.30
CA GLN A 74 9.05 -28.64 -14.93
C GLN A 74 7.91 -28.45 -15.97
N PRO A 75 6.92 -29.35 -16.00
CA PRO A 75 5.80 -29.22 -16.95
C PRO A 75 5.04 -27.91 -16.79
N GLN A 76 4.67 -27.30 -17.91
CA GLN A 76 4.17 -25.91 -18.03
C GLN A 76 2.86 -25.63 -17.25
N GLU A 77 2.00 -26.63 -17.07
CA GLU A 77 0.65 -26.42 -16.50
C GLU A 77 0.63 -26.09 -15.00
N GLU A 78 1.59 -26.61 -14.23
CA GLU A 78 1.64 -26.42 -12.77
C GLU A 78 2.28 -25.10 -12.33
N HIS A 79 3.06 -24.47 -13.20
CA HIS A 79 3.93 -23.33 -12.84
C HIS A 79 3.61 -22.00 -13.53
N SER A 80 2.67 -21.97 -14.47
CA SER A 80 2.37 -20.76 -15.26
C SER A 80 2.03 -19.54 -14.41
N ARG A 81 1.23 -19.72 -13.37
CA ARG A 81 0.84 -18.65 -12.45
C ARG A 81 2.02 -18.15 -11.60
N GLY A 82 2.85 -19.04 -11.09
CA GLY A 82 4.05 -18.70 -10.34
C GLY A 82 5.08 -17.98 -11.21
N LEU A 83 5.24 -18.39 -12.47
CA LEU A 83 6.13 -17.72 -13.43
C LEU A 83 5.68 -16.28 -13.72
N ALA A 84 4.38 -16.07 -13.96
CA ALA A 84 3.84 -14.72 -14.17
C ALA A 84 4.07 -13.84 -12.92
N GLN A 85 3.86 -14.36 -11.73
CA GLN A 85 4.16 -13.65 -10.47
C GLN A 85 5.65 -13.29 -10.36
N ALA A 86 6.54 -14.22 -10.69
CA ALA A 86 7.99 -13.98 -10.66
C ALA A 86 8.39 -12.92 -11.70
N PHE A 87 7.85 -12.96 -12.91
CA PHE A 87 8.15 -11.97 -13.96
C PHE A 87 7.64 -10.58 -13.58
N LEU A 88 6.45 -10.46 -13.00
CA LEU A 88 5.92 -9.20 -12.47
C LEU A 88 6.83 -8.64 -11.37
N ALA A 89 7.26 -9.46 -10.42
CA ALA A 89 8.15 -9.04 -9.34
C ALA A 89 9.53 -8.62 -9.87
N LEU A 90 10.11 -9.35 -10.82
CA LEU A 90 11.38 -8.99 -11.47
C LEU A 90 11.27 -7.71 -12.29
N SER A 91 10.14 -7.49 -12.96
CA SER A 91 9.84 -6.23 -13.64
C SER A 91 9.79 -5.06 -12.66
N GLN A 92 9.14 -5.22 -11.50
CA GLN A 92 9.10 -4.19 -10.46
C GLN A 92 10.48 -3.86 -9.90
N ILE A 93 11.34 -4.86 -9.71
CA ILE A 93 12.73 -4.65 -9.26
C ILE A 93 13.51 -3.83 -10.29
N ALA A 94 13.41 -4.17 -11.57
CA ALA A 94 14.04 -3.43 -12.66
C ALA A 94 13.52 -1.97 -12.74
N GLU A 95 12.22 -1.78 -12.59
CA GLU A 95 11.55 -0.47 -12.56
C GLU A 95 12.08 0.41 -11.40
N LYS A 96 12.22 -0.13 -10.20
CA LYS A 96 12.81 0.59 -9.05
C LYS A 96 14.25 1.05 -9.32
N ARG A 97 14.99 0.31 -10.14
CA ARG A 97 16.34 0.68 -10.62
C ARG A 97 16.32 1.59 -11.84
N LYS A 98 15.12 1.96 -12.33
CA LYS A 98 14.91 2.72 -13.57
C LYS A 98 15.43 2.02 -14.84
N ASP A 99 15.61 0.72 -14.77
CA ASP A 99 15.93 -0.12 -15.94
C ASP A 99 14.63 -0.57 -16.63
N TYR A 100 14.02 0.37 -17.34
CA TYR A 100 12.74 0.15 -17.99
C TYR A 100 12.82 -0.86 -19.15
N ALA A 101 13.98 -1.00 -19.79
CA ALA A 101 14.19 -2.01 -20.83
C ALA A 101 14.11 -3.42 -20.24
N MET A 102 14.81 -3.67 -19.14
CA MET A 102 14.76 -4.94 -18.44
C MET A 102 13.37 -5.19 -17.83
N ALA A 103 12.71 -4.16 -17.29
CA ALA A 103 11.36 -4.26 -16.78
C ALA A 103 10.38 -4.76 -17.84
N ASN A 104 10.40 -4.17 -19.04
CA ASN A 104 9.58 -4.62 -20.16
C ASN A 104 9.97 -6.02 -20.66
N ALA A 105 11.25 -6.36 -20.70
CA ALA A 105 11.72 -7.69 -21.12
C ALA A 105 11.16 -8.80 -20.20
N TRP A 106 11.03 -8.55 -18.89
CA TRP A 106 10.36 -9.50 -18.01
C TRP A 106 8.86 -9.60 -18.28
N LEU A 107 8.18 -8.49 -18.55
CA LEU A 107 6.74 -8.49 -18.89
C LEU A 107 6.45 -9.20 -20.21
N ASP A 108 7.36 -9.14 -21.18
CA ASP A 108 7.22 -9.82 -22.47
C ASP A 108 7.20 -11.35 -22.35
N ARG A 109 7.64 -11.89 -21.23
CA ARG A 109 7.60 -13.33 -20.93
C ARG A 109 6.25 -13.81 -20.36
N ILE A 110 5.32 -12.88 -20.09
CA ILE A 110 3.98 -13.22 -19.60
C ILE A 110 3.09 -13.45 -20.81
N ASP A 111 2.75 -14.71 -21.06
CA ASP A 111 1.90 -15.14 -22.16
C ASP A 111 0.51 -15.64 -21.72
N ASN A 112 0.32 -15.81 -20.43
CA ASN A 112 -0.93 -16.26 -19.84
C ASN A 112 -2.01 -15.17 -19.90
N ALA A 113 -3.13 -15.46 -20.55
CA ALA A 113 -4.26 -14.52 -20.69
C ALA A 113 -4.81 -14.01 -19.35
N GLY A 114 -4.73 -14.80 -18.27
CA GLY A 114 -5.18 -14.40 -16.94
C GLY A 114 -4.32 -13.29 -16.31
N ASP A 115 -3.04 -13.24 -16.65
CA ASP A 115 -2.08 -12.28 -16.10
C ASP A 115 -1.78 -11.11 -17.04
N LEU A 116 -2.36 -11.10 -18.24
CA LEU A 116 -2.12 -10.07 -19.26
C LEU A 116 -2.54 -8.68 -18.77
N MET A 117 -3.64 -8.56 -18.05
CA MET A 117 -4.11 -7.28 -17.47
C MET A 117 -3.06 -6.71 -16.51
N ALA A 118 -2.51 -7.53 -15.62
CA ALA A 118 -1.47 -7.11 -14.68
C ALA A 118 -0.20 -6.66 -15.42
N ALA A 119 0.22 -7.38 -16.47
CA ALA A 119 1.36 -7.02 -17.30
C ALA A 119 1.14 -5.68 -18.02
N GLN A 120 -0.03 -5.46 -18.59
CA GLN A 120 -0.35 -4.22 -19.29
C GLN A 120 -0.47 -3.02 -18.34
N ASN A 121 -1.04 -3.22 -17.16
CA ASN A 121 -1.07 -2.19 -16.11
C ASN A 121 0.35 -1.77 -15.71
N ARG A 122 1.26 -2.75 -15.59
CA ARG A 122 2.66 -2.45 -15.27
C ARG A 122 3.36 -1.71 -16.42
N ARG A 123 3.14 -2.09 -17.67
CA ARG A 123 3.65 -1.35 -18.84
C ARG A 123 3.16 0.09 -18.87
N ALA A 124 1.88 0.31 -18.57
CA ALA A 124 1.32 1.65 -18.48
C ALA A 124 2.00 2.47 -17.37
N SER A 125 2.24 1.89 -16.20
CA SER A 125 2.99 2.54 -15.12
C SER A 125 4.41 2.94 -15.56
N ILE A 126 5.13 2.04 -16.24
CA ILE A 126 6.47 2.31 -16.77
C ILE A 126 6.44 3.46 -17.81
N LEU A 127 5.47 3.47 -18.72
CA LEU A 127 5.28 4.57 -19.67
C LEU A 127 5.05 5.91 -18.97
N ALA A 128 4.20 5.93 -17.93
CA ALA A 128 3.93 7.13 -17.15
C ALA A 128 5.20 7.65 -16.43
N GLN A 129 6.01 6.76 -15.86
CA GLN A 129 7.28 7.11 -15.24
C GLN A 129 8.30 7.68 -16.23
N GLN A 130 8.21 7.27 -17.49
CA GLN A 130 9.00 7.83 -18.60
C GLN A 130 8.44 9.16 -19.13
N GLY A 131 7.40 9.72 -18.52
CA GLY A 131 6.73 10.94 -18.96
C GLY A 131 5.74 10.75 -20.10
N LYS A 132 5.41 9.51 -20.46
CA LYS A 132 4.52 9.15 -21.58
C LYS A 132 3.11 8.82 -21.09
N LEU A 133 2.52 9.73 -20.31
CA LEU A 133 1.23 9.50 -19.65
C LEU A 133 0.09 9.24 -20.67
N ASP A 134 0.07 9.95 -21.78
CA ASP A 134 -0.99 9.76 -22.80
C ASP A 134 -0.91 8.39 -23.45
N GLU A 135 0.31 7.90 -23.74
CA GLU A 135 0.52 6.54 -24.26
C GLU A 135 0.09 5.49 -23.21
N ALA A 136 0.42 5.71 -21.93
CA ALA A 136 0.02 4.84 -20.83
C ALA A 136 -1.51 4.74 -20.74
N ARG A 137 -2.21 5.87 -20.79
CA ARG A 137 -3.69 5.92 -20.77
C ARG A 137 -4.30 5.21 -21.97
N LYS A 138 -3.73 5.41 -23.18
CA LYS A 138 -4.17 4.70 -24.40
C LYS A 138 -4.03 3.19 -24.24
N LEU A 139 -2.92 2.74 -23.67
CA LEU A 139 -2.69 1.32 -23.41
C LEU A 139 -3.77 0.73 -22.49
N ILE A 140 -4.07 1.37 -21.37
CA ILE A 140 -5.15 0.93 -20.46
C ILE A 140 -6.50 0.93 -21.16
N ARG A 141 -6.83 1.97 -21.93
CA ARG A 141 -8.10 2.08 -22.65
C ARG A 141 -8.27 1.04 -23.74
N SER A 142 -7.17 0.54 -24.31
CA SER A 142 -7.20 -0.51 -25.34
C SER A 142 -7.48 -1.91 -24.80
N LEU A 143 -7.43 -2.09 -23.47
CA LEU A 143 -7.69 -3.38 -22.85
C LEU A 143 -9.14 -3.84 -23.04
N PRO A 144 -9.39 -5.16 -23.15
CA PRO A 144 -10.74 -5.67 -23.31
C PRO A 144 -11.64 -5.32 -22.13
N GLU A 145 -12.93 -5.15 -22.41
CA GLU A 145 -13.97 -4.81 -21.45
C GLU A 145 -15.19 -5.71 -21.71
N ARG A 146 -15.01 -6.99 -21.42
CA ARG A 146 -15.98 -8.06 -21.73
C ARG A 146 -17.08 -8.20 -20.68
N ASN A 147 -16.85 -7.68 -19.49
CA ASN A 147 -17.78 -7.77 -18.35
C ASN A 147 -17.60 -6.57 -17.40
N PRO A 148 -18.53 -6.34 -16.45
CA PRO A 148 -18.46 -5.22 -15.53
C PRO A 148 -17.21 -5.21 -14.64
N ALA A 149 -16.64 -6.39 -14.31
CA ALA A 149 -15.43 -6.49 -13.51
C ALA A 149 -14.19 -5.99 -14.27
N GLU A 150 -14.08 -6.33 -15.56
CA GLU A 150 -13.04 -5.81 -16.43
C GLU A 150 -13.17 -4.29 -16.66
N ALA A 151 -14.38 -3.78 -16.84
CA ALA A 151 -14.67 -2.36 -16.93
C ALA A 151 -14.23 -1.61 -15.66
N ARG A 152 -14.53 -2.18 -14.50
CA ARG A 152 -14.11 -1.63 -13.20
C ARG A 152 -12.58 -1.66 -13.05
N ALA A 153 -11.94 -2.75 -13.43
CA ALA A 153 -10.48 -2.89 -13.38
C ALA A 153 -9.78 -1.85 -14.27
N LYS A 154 -10.27 -1.61 -15.48
CA LYS A 154 -9.75 -0.56 -16.38
C LYS A 154 -9.90 0.84 -15.79
N LEU A 155 -11.06 1.16 -15.28
CA LEU A 155 -11.32 2.45 -14.62
C LEU A 155 -10.35 2.66 -13.45
N THR A 156 -10.23 1.67 -12.58
CA THR A 156 -9.31 1.72 -11.43
C THR A 156 -7.87 1.90 -11.86
N ALA A 157 -7.44 1.18 -12.90
CA ALA A 157 -6.09 1.28 -13.45
C ALA A 157 -5.79 2.70 -13.99
N GLU A 158 -6.71 3.29 -14.76
CA GLU A 158 -6.53 4.64 -15.31
C GLU A 158 -6.55 5.71 -14.20
N VAL A 159 -7.44 5.58 -13.23
CA VAL A 159 -7.50 6.49 -12.07
C VAL A 159 -6.20 6.42 -11.25
N ASN A 160 -5.68 5.23 -10.99
CA ASN A 160 -4.42 5.05 -10.27
C ASN A 160 -3.23 5.66 -11.03
N LEU A 161 -3.17 5.44 -12.34
CA LEU A 161 -2.16 6.02 -13.21
C LEU A 161 -2.14 7.55 -13.14
N LEU A 162 -3.32 8.18 -13.23
CA LEU A 162 -3.48 9.63 -13.11
C LEU A 162 -3.12 10.15 -11.73
N ARG A 163 -3.48 9.41 -10.68
CA ARG A 163 -3.15 9.75 -9.28
C ARG A 163 -1.64 9.71 -9.03
N GLU A 164 -0.95 8.67 -9.49
CA GLU A 164 0.51 8.55 -9.40
C GLU A 164 1.22 9.69 -10.16
N ALA A 165 0.68 10.09 -11.31
CA ALA A 165 1.14 11.23 -12.09
C ALA A 165 0.69 12.60 -11.50
N ARG A 166 0.03 12.62 -10.34
CA ARG A 166 -0.53 13.82 -9.68
C ARG A 166 -1.53 14.58 -10.55
N GLN A 167 -2.13 13.91 -11.53
CA GLN A 167 -3.19 14.45 -12.39
C GLN A 167 -4.56 14.24 -11.73
N TYR A 168 -4.79 14.91 -10.59
CA TYR A 168 -5.96 14.68 -9.73
C TYR A 168 -7.27 15.12 -10.37
N LYS A 169 -7.26 16.24 -11.10
CA LYS A 169 -8.47 16.76 -11.75
C LYS A 169 -8.97 15.81 -12.85
N PRO A 170 -8.15 15.35 -13.80
CA PRO A 170 -8.59 14.33 -14.76
C PRO A 170 -9.08 13.03 -14.11
N ALA A 171 -8.45 12.60 -13.02
CA ALA A 171 -8.89 11.41 -12.28
C ALA A 171 -10.26 11.63 -11.62
N PHE A 172 -10.48 12.79 -11.03
CA PHE A 172 -11.75 13.20 -10.43
C PHE A 172 -12.90 13.23 -11.47
N GLU A 173 -12.63 13.81 -12.64
CA GLU A 173 -13.59 13.88 -13.75
C GLU A 173 -13.92 12.49 -14.30
N LEU A 174 -12.91 11.59 -14.39
CA LEU A 174 -13.09 10.22 -14.84
C LEU A 174 -13.99 9.43 -13.87
N LEU A 175 -13.80 9.57 -12.57
CA LEU A 175 -14.68 8.97 -11.56
C LEU A 175 -16.09 9.58 -11.60
N GLY A 176 -16.20 10.89 -11.82
CA GLY A 176 -17.48 11.56 -11.97
C GLY A 176 -18.30 11.03 -13.14
N ALA A 177 -17.66 10.78 -14.29
CA ALA A 177 -18.30 10.17 -15.45
C ALA A 177 -18.78 8.72 -15.18
N ALA A 178 -18.00 7.96 -14.39
CA ALA A 178 -18.39 6.61 -13.97
C ALA A 178 -19.58 6.66 -12.98
N LEU A 179 -19.57 7.59 -12.03
CA LEU A 179 -20.66 7.79 -11.07
C LEU A 179 -21.94 8.25 -11.75
N ALA A 180 -21.88 9.01 -12.84
CA ALA A 180 -23.06 9.36 -13.62
C ALA A 180 -23.81 8.12 -14.16
N LYS A 181 -23.05 7.03 -14.45
CA LYS A 181 -23.63 5.75 -14.88
C LYS A 181 -24.04 4.86 -13.70
N SER A 182 -23.42 5.01 -12.55
CA SER A 182 -23.65 4.22 -11.33
C SER A 182 -23.72 5.13 -10.10
N PRO A 183 -24.78 5.94 -9.94
CA PRO A 183 -24.86 7.01 -8.94
C PRO A 183 -24.78 6.55 -7.48
N ASN A 184 -25.08 5.27 -7.24
CA ASN A 184 -25.10 4.68 -5.90
C ASN A 184 -23.82 3.88 -5.56
N ASP A 185 -22.78 3.95 -6.40
CA ASP A 185 -21.51 3.28 -6.16
C ASP A 185 -20.70 4.04 -5.09
N THR A 186 -20.81 3.58 -3.86
CA THR A 186 -20.16 4.21 -2.70
C THR A 186 -18.64 4.12 -2.74
N ASP A 187 -18.06 3.07 -3.34
CA ASP A 187 -16.62 2.95 -3.48
C ASP A 187 -16.06 3.99 -4.45
N LEU A 188 -16.68 4.19 -5.61
CA LEU A 188 -16.31 5.25 -6.54
C LEU A 188 -16.48 6.65 -5.92
N MET A 189 -17.53 6.83 -5.16
CA MET A 189 -17.83 8.09 -4.48
C MET A 189 -16.77 8.41 -3.42
N TYR A 190 -16.33 7.40 -2.66
CA TYR A 190 -15.24 7.52 -1.71
C TYR A 190 -13.90 7.86 -2.41
N ASP A 191 -13.57 7.17 -3.49
CA ASP A 191 -12.37 7.44 -4.27
C ASP A 191 -12.37 8.87 -4.84
N GLN A 192 -13.53 9.34 -5.31
CA GLN A 192 -13.69 10.72 -5.79
C GLN A 192 -13.51 11.73 -4.65
N ALA A 193 -13.99 11.43 -3.44
CA ALA A 193 -13.79 12.26 -2.26
C ALA A 193 -12.30 12.40 -1.92
N MET A 194 -11.53 11.32 -2.01
CA MET A 194 -10.09 11.34 -1.75
C MET A 194 -9.33 12.16 -2.81
N LEU A 195 -9.78 12.16 -4.06
CA LEU A 195 -9.24 13.04 -5.08
C LEU A 195 -9.58 14.50 -4.84
N ALA A 196 -10.80 14.80 -4.39
CA ALA A 196 -11.20 16.16 -3.99
C ALA A 196 -10.27 16.70 -2.88
N GLU A 197 -9.90 15.87 -1.91
CA GLU A 197 -8.92 16.21 -0.87
C GLU A 197 -7.57 16.59 -1.49
N LYS A 198 -7.01 15.75 -2.37
CA LYS A 198 -5.75 16.02 -3.06
C LYS A 198 -5.77 17.28 -3.92
N MET A 199 -6.94 17.69 -4.38
CA MET A 199 -7.18 18.95 -5.12
C MET A 199 -7.35 20.16 -4.18
N GLY A 200 -7.39 19.96 -2.86
CA GLY A 200 -7.72 21.00 -1.90
C GLY A 200 -9.19 21.40 -1.88
N ASN A 201 -10.07 20.68 -2.58
CA ASN A 201 -11.50 20.93 -2.60
C ASN A 201 -12.20 20.21 -1.42
N LEU A 202 -11.94 20.73 -0.23
CA LEU A 202 -12.40 20.14 1.02
C LEU A 202 -13.93 20.16 1.20
N PRO A 203 -14.68 21.20 0.73
CA PRO A 203 -16.14 21.16 0.76
C PRO A 203 -16.73 20.01 -0.06
N GLU A 204 -16.16 19.74 -1.24
CA GLU A 204 -16.60 18.63 -2.09
C GLU A 204 -16.24 17.27 -1.49
N MET A 205 -15.04 17.15 -0.92
CA MET A 205 -14.63 15.97 -0.13
C MET A 205 -15.66 15.66 0.96
N GLU A 206 -15.98 16.64 1.79
CA GLU A 206 -16.94 16.47 2.88
C GLU A 206 -18.32 16.08 2.37
N ARG A 207 -18.81 16.74 1.31
CA ARG A 207 -20.09 16.43 0.70
C ARG A 207 -20.17 14.97 0.25
N LEU A 208 -19.16 14.51 -0.47
CA LEU A 208 -19.08 13.13 -0.96
C LEU A 208 -18.98 12.11 0.18
N LEU A 209 -18.14 12.36 1.19
CA LEU A 209 -18.00 11.47 2.33
C LEU A 209 -19.30 11.35 3.15
N ARG A 210 -20.03 12.44 3.32
CA ARG A 210 -21.35 12.39 3.99
C ARG A 210 -22.37 11.60 3.20
N GLN A 211 -22.32 11.67 1.87
CA GLN A 211 -23.17 10.83 1.01
C GLN A 211 -22.79 9.34 1.15
N VAL A 212 -21.50 9.00 1.20
CA VAL A 212 -21.04 7.63 1.44
C VAL A 212 -21.54 7.12 2.79
N ILE A 213 -21.40 7.90 3.85
CA ILE A 213 -21.86 7.54 5.20
C ILE A 213 -23.37 7.32 5.24
N ALA A 214 -24.15 8.17 4.57
CA ALA A 214 -25.60 8.04 4.51
C ALA A 214 -26.04 6.77 3.76
N ALA A 215 -25.38 6.45 2.65
CA ALA A 215 -25.69 5.29 1.81
C ALA A 215 -25.18 3.97 2.40
N ARG A 216 -24.06 4.02 3.12
CA ARG A 216 -23.37 2.86 3.70
C ARG A 216 -22.83 3.17 5.09
N PRO A 217 -23.71 3.11 6.12
CA PRO A 217 -23.39 3.56 7.49
C PRO A 217 -22.28 2.76 8.21
N ASP A 218 -21.90 1.61 7.68
CA ASP A 218 -20.80 0.75 8.18
C ASP A 218 -19.45 0.98 7.48
N PHE A 219 -19.38 1.93 6.54
CA PHE A 219 -18.16 2.20 5.80
C PHE A 219 -17.19 3.05 6.64
N HIS A 220 -16.44 2.40 7.51
CA HIS A 220 -15.57 3.03 8.51
C HIS A 220 -14.50 3.95 7.90
N HIS A 221 -13.99 3.67 6.69
CA HIS A 221 -13.02 4.53 6.03
C HIS A 221 -13.55 5.94 5.76
N ALA A 222 -14.85 6.08 5.45
CA ALA A 222 -15.44 7.39 5.22
C ALA A 222 -15.53 8.22 6.52
N TYR A 223 -15.90 7.60 7.63
CA TYR A 223 -15.89 8.26 8.93
C TYR A 223 -14.49 8.70 9.33
N ASN A 224 -13.50 7.81 9.17
CA ASN A 224 -12.12 8.12 9.49
C ASN A 224 -11.56 9.25 8.62
N ALA A 225 -11.77 9.20 7.31
CA ALA A 225 -11.29 10.23 6.38
C ALA A 225 -11.89 11.61 6.69
N LEU A 226 -13.19 11.68 6.96
CA LEU A 226 -13.84 12.94 7.30
C LEU A 226 -13.35 13.46 8.66
N GLY A 227 -13.29 12.60 9.67
CA GLY A 227 -12.83 12.97 11.00
C GLY A 227 -11.38 13.45 11.01
N TYR A 228 -10.49 12.72 10.32
CA TYR A 228 -9.09 13.11 10.20
C TYR A 228 -8.92 14.46 9.47
N SER A 229 -9.64 14.67 8.36
CA SER A 229 -9.60 15.93 7.62
C SER A 229 -10.06 17.12 8.46
N LEU A 230 -11.08 16.95 9.29
CA LEU A 230 -11.51 17.99 10.23
C LEU A 230 -10.46 18.25 11.31
N ALA A 231 -9.86 17.20 11.86
CA ALA A 231 -8.81 17.31 12.88
C ALA A 231 -7.57 18.03 12.36
N GLU A 232 -7.12 17.67 11.15
CA GLU A 232 -5.95 18.29 10.51
C GLU A 232 -6.13 19.80 10.37
N ARG A 233 -7.32 20.24 10.02
CA ARG A 233 -7.68 21.67 9.91
C ARG A 233 -7.99 22.37 11.24
N GLY A 234 -8.02 21.62 12.35
CA GLY A 234 -8.45 22.15 13.65
C GLY A 234 -9.91 22.59 13.69
N GLN A 235 -10.76 22.01 12.84
CA GLN A 235 -12.16 22.38 12.70
C GLN A 235 -13.07 21.32 13.30
N ARG A 236 -14.11 21.78 14.02
CA ARG A 236 -15.15 20.89 14.56
C ARG A 236 -14.57 19.65 15.25
N LEU A 237 -13.55 19.86 16.09
CA LEU A 237 -12.81 18.77 16.75
C LEU A 237 -13.68 17.78 17.52
N PRO A 238 -14.75 18.20 18.24
CA PRO A 238 -15.68 17.26 18.88
C PRO A 238 -16.37 16.34 17.85
N GLU A 239 -16.81 16.87 16.70
CA GLU A 239 -17.37 16.08 15.61
C GLU A 239 -16.33 15.13 15.01
N ALA A 240 -15.12 15.62 14.75
CA ALA A 240 -14.01 14.80 14.27
C ALA A 240 -13.76 13.59 15.17
N ARG A 241 -13.73 13.81 16.50
CA ARG A 241 -13.57 12.76 17.47
C ARG A 241 -14.70 11.72 17.40
N GLN A 242 -15.95 12.16 17.32
CA GLN A 242 -17.11 11.27 17.20
C GLN A 242 -17.05 10.42 15.94
N LEU A 243 -16.70 11.03 14.80
CA LEU A 243 -16.55 10.32 13.52
C LEU A 243 -15.47 9.22 13.59
N ILE A 244 -14.31 9.54 14.15
CA ILE A 244 -13.22 8.56 14.27
C ILE A 244 -13.55 7.48 15.29
N GLN A 245 -14.20 7.82 16.40
CA GLN A 245 -14.69 6.84 17.37
C GLN A 245 -15.72 5.90 16.70
N LYS A 246 -16.57 6.42 15.85
CA LYS A 246 -17.51 5.60 15.05
C LYS A 246 -16.78 4.65 14.11
N ALA A 247 -15.72 5.12 13.45
CA ALA A 247 -14.88 4.25 12.63
C ALA A 247 -14.27 3.10 13.43
N LEU A 248 -13.80 3.36 14.67
CA LEU A 248 -13.25 2.34 15.56
C LEU A 248 -14.28 1.32 16.03
N GLU A 249 -15.57 1.68 16.13
CA GLU A 249 -16.63 0.70 16.43
C GLU A 249 -16.71 -0.39 15.35
N PHE A 250 -16.51 -0.02 14.07
CA PHE A 250 -16.53 -0.96 12.94
C PHE A 250 -15.18 -1.67 12.70
N ALA A 251 -14.09 -1.05 13.07
CA ALA A 251 -12.72 -1.59 12.93
C ALA A 251 -11.95 -1.46 14.26
N PRO A 252 -12.31 -2.26 15.30
CA PRO A 252 -11.69 -2.14 16.63
C PRO A 252 -10.19 -2.41 16.58
N GLY A 253 -9.42 -1.52 17.19
CA GLY A 253 -7.98 -1.68 17.30
C GLY A 253 -7.21 -1.53 15.98
N ASP A 254 -7.82 -0.96 14.94
CA ASP A 254 -7.10 -0.58 13.75
C ASP A 254 -6.05 0.49 14.08
N PRO A 255 -4.75 0.27 13.79
CA PRO A 255 -3.69 1.19 14.19
C PRO A 255 -3.76 2.53 13.46
N PHE A 256 -4.25 2.58 12.21
CA PHE A 256 -4.37 3.82 11.45
C PHE A 256 -5.55 4.68 11.90
N ILE A 257 -6.67 4.05 12.25
CA ILE A 257 -7.81 4.76 12.83
C ILE A 257 -7.47 5.22 14.25
N SER A 258 -6.72 4.41 15.01
CA SER A 258 -6.20 4.81 16.34
C SER A 258 -5.25 6.00 16.24
N ASP A 259 -4.39 6.04 15.22
CA ASP A 259 -3.54 7.20 14.90
C ASP A 259 -4.39 8.46 14.65
N SER A 260 -5.45 8.35 13.85
CA SER A 260 -6.38 9.46 13.60
C SER A 260 -7.06 9.94 14.89
N LEU A 261 -7.45 9.02 15.81
CA LEU A 261 -8.02 9.39 17.10
C LEU A 261 -7.00 10.14 17.96
N ALA A 262 -5.78 9.64 18.03
CA ALA A 262 -4.71 10.31 18.75
C ALA A 262 -4.43 11.72 18.19
N TRP A 263 -4.49 11.88 16.88
CA TRP A 263 -4.32 13.18 16.26
C TRP A 263 -5.40 14.17 16.68
N VAL A 264 -6.68 13.73 16.71
CA VAL A 264 -7.77 14.57 17.25
C VAL A 264 -7.51 14.92 18.71
N GLU A 265 -7.13 13.98 19.57
CA GLU A 265 -6.81 14.23 20.98
C GLU A 265 -5.68 15.27 21.09
N PHE A 266 -4.65 15.15 20.26
CA PHE A 266 -3.55 16.12 20.21
C PHE A 266 -4.04 17.51 19.82
N ARG A 267 -4.86 17.61 18.79
CA ARG A 267 -5.44 18.88 18.32
C ARG A 267 -6.38 19.51 19.36
N MET A 268 -7.01 18.70 20.21
CA MET A 268 -7.82 19.14 21.35
C MET A 268 -6.99 19.54 22.60
N GLY A 269 -5.67 19.33 22.55
CA GLY A 269 -4.76 19.63 23.67
C GLY A 269 -4.49 18.45 24.62
N ASN A 270 -5.09 17.29 24.37
CA ASN A 270 -4.94 16.08 25.19
C ASN A 270 -3.65 15.31 24.83
N LYS A 271 -2.50 15.98 24.96
CA LYS A 271 -1.20 15.49 24.47
C LYS A 271 -0.77 14.16 25.08
N ALA A 272 -0.99 13.95 26.38
CA ALA A 272 -0.60 12.72 27.08
C ALA A 272 -1.42 11.52 26.57
N GLU A 273 -2.72 11.71 26.38
CA GLU A 273 -3.58 10.67 25.81
C GLU A 273 -3.24 10.37 24.35
N ALA A 274 -2.96 11.40 23.56
CA ALA A 274 -2.48 11.23 22.18
C ALA A 274 -1.20 10.41 22.13
N ALA A 275 -0.21 10.70 22.98
CA ALA A 275 1.02 9.92 23.06
C ALA A 275 0.75 8.45 23.43
N ARG A 276 -0.09 8.20 24.40
CA ARG A 276 -0.47 6.84 24.83
C ARG A 276 -1.06 6.02 23.67
N ILE A 277 -2.03 6.60 22.97
CA ILE A 277 -2.69 5.93 21.84
C ILE A 277 -1.69 5.67 20.70
N LEU A 278 -0.85 6.65 20.38
CA LEU A 278 0.15 6.53 19.30
C LEU A 278 1.25 5.52 19.62
N GLU A 279 1.72 5.46 20.86
CA GLU A 279 2.71 4.46 21.28
C GLU A 279 2.15 3.03 21.13
N GLU A 280 0.91 2.83 21.50
CA GLU A 280 0.22 1.55 21.35
C GLU A 280 0.02 1.19 19.88
N ALA A 281 -0.44 2.13 19.04
CA ALA A 281 -0.63 1.94 17.62
C ALA A 281 0.70 1.65 16.91
N TYR A 282 1.76 2.41 17.23
CA TYR A 282 3.09 2.23 16.65
C TYR A 282 3.72 0.89 17.03
N LYS A 283 3.58 0.48 18.30
CA LYS A 283 4.03 -0.84 18.75
C LYS A 283 3.32 -1.98 18.02
N LYS A 284 2.03 -1.82 17.77
CA LYS A 284 1.21 -2.81 17.05
C LYS A 284 1.60 -2.87 15.57
N ARG A 285 1.82 -1.71 14.96
CA ARG A 285 2.21 -1.59 13.55
C ARG A 285 3.15 -0.40 13.36
N PRO A 286 4.47 -0.63 13.33
CA PRO A 286 5.41 0.41 12.96
C PRO A 286 5.14 0.92 11.53
N ASP A 287 4.88 2.21 11.42
CA ASP A 287 4.54 2.90 10.18
C ASP A 287 5.08 4.33 10.19
N ALA A 288 5.47 4.86 9.02
CA ALA A 288 6.09 6.17 8.91
C ALA A 288 5.13 7.33 9.23
N GLU A 289 3.84 7.20 8.92
CA GLU A 289 2.84 8.21 9.25
C GLU A 289 2.53 8.23 10.74
N ILE A 290 2.36 7.06 11.35
CA ILE A 290 2.21 6.94 12.82
C ILE A 290 3.45 7.51 13.52
N ALA A 291 4.66 7.23 12.99
CA ALA A 291 5.91 7.79 13.51
C ALA A 291 5.95 9.32 13.41
N ALA A 292 5.42 9.89 12.33
CA ALA A 292 5.34 11.35 12.16
C ALA A 292 4.51 11.98 13.28
N HIS A 293 3.30 11.46 13.53
CA HIS A 293 2.40 11.96 14.55
C HIS A 293 2.94 11.71 15.97
N LEU A 294 3.42 10.50 16.25
CA LEU A 294 4.00 10.17 17.56
C LEU A 294 5.19 11.07 17.90
N GLY A 295 6.11 11.24 16.94
CA GLY A 295 7.25 12.13 17.12
C GLY A 295 6.84 13.57 17.39
N GLU A 296 5.83 14.10 16.69
CA GLU A 296 5.34 15.46 16.92
C GLU A 296 4.70 15.61 18.31
N VAL A 297 3.90 14.65 18.73
CA VAL A 297 3.31 14.68 20.10
C VAL A 297 4.39 14.62 21.15
N LEU A 298 5.37 13.72 21.03
CA LEU A 298 6.51 13.61 21.97
C LEU A 298 7.33 14.90 21.98
N TRP A 299 7.58 15.48 20.82
CA TRP A 299 8.27 16.77 20.71
C TRP A 299 7.53 17.87 21.47
N SER A 300 6.21 17.96 21.30
CA SER A 300 5.36 18.92 21.99
C SER A 300 5.28 18.73 23.49
N LEU A 301 5.61 17.54 23.99
CA LEU A 301 5.71 17.18 25.41
C LEU A 301 7.13 17.43 25.98
N GLY A 302 8.05 17.97 25.16
CA GLY A 302 9.44 18.21 25.57
C GLY A 302 10.33 16.96 25.53
N GLN A 303 9.87 15.85 24.97
CA GLN A 303 10.59 14.59 24.88
C GLN A 303 11.36 14.51 23.54
N ALA A 304 12.23 15.48 23.29
CA ALA A 304 12.90 15.69 22.02
C ALA A 304 13.74 14.48 21.58
N ASP A 305 14.45 13.83 22.47
CA ASP A 305 15.30 12.69 22.13
C ASP A 305 14.47 11.48 21.66
N ARG A 306 13.37 11.21 22.34
CA ARG A 306 12.44 10.14 21.93
C ARG A 306 11.78 10.46 20.61
N ALA A 307 11.36 11.70 20.38
CA ALA A 307 10.78 12.14 19.11
C ALA A 307 11.74 11.88 17.95
N LYS A 308 13.03 12.23 18.11
CA LYS A 308 14.05 12.02 17.08
C LYS A 308 14.28 10.54 16.79
N VAL A 309 14.26 9.68 17.80
CA VAL A 309 14.38 8.22 17.61
C VAL A 309 13.24 7.71 16.75
N VAL A 310 11.99 8.05 17.10
CA VAL A 310 10.79 7.63 16.37
C VAL A 310 10.81 8.14 14.92
N TRP A 311 11.18 9.38 14.69
CA TRP A 311 11.29 9.93 13.34
C TRP A 311 12.38 9.27 12.50
N ARG A 312 13.54 8.94 13.09
CA ARG A 312 14.59 8.16 12.38
C ARG A 312 14.09 6.79 11.97
N GLU A 313 13.39 6.09 12.86
CA GLU A 313 12.77 4.81 12.53
C GLU A 313 11.73 4.96 11.42
N GLY A 314 10.88 5.99 11.48
CA GLY A 314 9.91 6.31 10.43
C GLY A 314 10.55 6.55 9.06
N LEU A 315 11.67 7.28 9.01
CA LEU A 315 12.45 7.51 7.78
C LEU A 315 13.04 6.22 7.22
N LEU A 316 13.43 5.27 8.07
CA LEU A 316 13.89 3.95 7.65
C LEU A 316 12.75 3.11 7.07
N LEU A 317 11.53 3.24 7.62
CA LEU A 317 10.34 2.55 7.13
C LEU A 317 9.88 3.10 5.76
N ASN A 318 9.79 4.41 5.64
CA ASN A 318 9.43 5.10 4.40
C ASN A 318 9.97 6.54 4.38
N ASN A 319 11.09 6.73 3.70
CA ASN A 319 11.74 8.04 3.59
C ASN A 319 10.91 9.06 2.81
N ASP A 320 10.01 8.62 1.95
CA ASP A 320 9.21 9.47 1.07
C ASP A 320 7.80 9.74 1.63
N ASN A 321 7.51 9.35 2.89
CA ASN A 321 6.23 9.63 3.51
C ASN A 321 6.01 11.14 3.64
N GLU A 322 4.95 11.66 3.00
CA GLU A 322 4.66 13.10 2.91
C GLU A 322 4.45 13.71 4.30
N THR A 323 3.65 13.07 5.15
CA THR A 323 3.34 13.56 6.51
C THR A 323 4.62 13.69 7.35
N LEU A 324 5.50 12.69 7.30
CA LEU A 324 6.77 12.71 8.03
C LEU A 324 7.70 13.82 7.51
N GLN A 325 7.86 13.94 6.20
CA GLN A 325 8.70 14.98 5.59
C GLN A 325 8.18 16.38 5.90
N GLU A 326 6.87 16.62 5.80
CA GLU A 326 6.25 17.90 6.13
C GLU A 326 6.40 18.24 7.61
N THR A 327 6.21 17.27 8.50
CA THR A 327 6.39 17.44 9.95
C THR A 327 7.82 17.88 10.28
N LEU A 328 8.82 17.16 9.77
CA LEU A 328 10.23 17.48 10.00
C LEU A 328 10.61 18.85 9.45
N LYS A 329 10.12 19.19 8.26
CA LYS A 329 10.34 20.50 7.63
C LYS A 329 9.71 21.63 8.44
N ARG A 330 8.46 21.48 8.86
CA ARG A 330 7.70 22.48 9.63
C ARG A 330 8.32 22.72 10.99
N LEU A 331 8.75 21.68 11.66
CA LEU A 331 9.39 21.76 12.99
C LEU A 331 10.89 22.12 12.89
N LYS A 332 11.46 22.16 11.67
CA LYS A 332 12.89 22.44 11.40
C LYS A 332 13.83 21.47 12.14
N VAL A 333 13.44 20.20 12.20
CA VAL A 333 14.20 19.15 12.88
C VAL A 333 14.89 18.26 11.84
N LYS A 334 16.15 17.95 12.10
CA LYS A 334 16.91 16.86 11.48
C LYS A 334 17.11 15.81 12.56
N PRO A 335 16.37 14.69 12.51
CA PRO A 335 16.42 13.68 13.55
C PRO A 335 17.72 12.86 13.56
#